data_17092eac979a5e8d9162544d246b2cca
#
_entry.id   17092eac979a5e8d9162544d246b2cca
#
_cell.length_a   1.000
_cell.length_b   1.000
_cell.length_c   1.000
_cell.angle_alpha   90.00
_cell.angle_beta   90.00
_cell.angle_gamma   90.00
#
_symmetry.space_group_name_H-M   'P 1'
#
loop_
_entity.id
_entity.type
_entity.pdbx_description
1 polymer ?
#
loop_
_entity_poly.entity_id
_entity_poly.type
_entity_poly.pdbx_seq_one_letter_code
_entity_poly.pdbx_strand_id
1 'polypeptide(L)'
;MASGSENRTVQLWDAVTGTPLQTLEGYSRWVYSVAFSPDGKQVVSGSNDKTVRLWDAGTGAPLQTLKGHSASVRSVAFLQGGKVERGLFVSNDWVVEGKGKILWLPPDYRETSTALWNRNIVIGHSSGRISVFGFKEKSKYIQQ
;
A
#
# COMPACT_ATOMS: atom_id res chain seq x y z
N MET A 1 4.66 -13.66 6.40
CA MET A 1 3.54 -12.74 6.72
C MET A 1 4.11 -11.41 7.21
N ALA A 2 3.41 -10.29 7.00
CA ALA A 2 3.87 -8.98 7.50
C ALA A 2 2.71 -8.23 8.17
N SER A 3 3.03 -7.44 9.20
CA SER A 3 2.08 -6.55 9.88
C SER A 3 2.69 -5.16 10.08
N GLY A 4 1.90 -4.13 9.76
CA GLY A 4 2.21 -2.74 10.12
C GLY A 4 1.69 -2.44 11.52
N SER A 5 2.26 -1.42 12.18
CA SER A 5 1.93 -1.12 13.58
C SER A 5 1.91 0.39 13.88
N GLU A 6 1.15 0.74 14.89
CA GLU A 6 1.15 2.08 15.49
C GLU A 6 2.48 2.42 16.17
N ASN A 7 3.30 1.43 16.53
CA ASN A 7 4.63 1.63 17.07
C ASN A 7 5.69 2.05 16.02
N ARG A 8 5.27 2.36 14.79
CA ARG A 8 6.10 2.87 13.70
C ARG A 8 7.07 1.85 13.11
N THR A 9 6.71 0.57 13.18
CA THR A 9 7.49 -0.53 12.60
C THR A 9 6.65 -1.39 11.69
N VAL A 10 7.31 -2.18 10.85
CA VAL A 10 6.73 -3.34 10.18
C VAL A 10 7.39 -4.59 10.74
N GLN A 11 6.60 -5.55 11.19
CA GLN A 11 7.10 -6.84 11.64
C GLN A 11 6.88 -7.90 10.56
N LEU A 12 7.94 -8.60 10.19
CA LEU A 12 7.88 -9.77 9.33
C LEU A 12 7.82 -11.04 10.20
N TRP A 13 6.99 -11.97 9.79
CA TRP A 13 6.70 -13.20 10.51
C TRP A 13 6.85 -14.41 9.62
N ASP A 14 7.31 -15.50 10.16
CA ASP A 14 7.14 -16.82 9.55
C ASP A 14 5.66 -17.20 9.56
N ALA A 15 5.09 -17.51 8.40
CA ALA A 15 3.65 -17.78 8.30
C ALA A 15 3.27 -19.18 8.81
N VAL A 16 4.23 -20.09 8.95
CA VAL A 16 4.01 -21.47 9.41
C VAL A 16 4.15 -21.55 10.93
N THR A 17 5.23 -20.99 11.45
CA THR A 17 5.58 -21.08 12.87
C THR A 17 5.02 -19.94 13.72
N GLY A 18 4.66 -18.80 13.09
CA GLY A 18 4.25 -17.58 13.78
C GLY A 18 5.41 -16.87 14.49
N THR A 19 6.66 -17.28 14.24
CA THR A 19 7.82 -16.63 14.87
C THR A 19 8.15 -15.30 14.19
N PRO A 20 8.58 -14.27 14.95
CA PRO A 20 9.05 -13.02 14.37
C PRO A 20 10.37 -13.25 13.65
N LEU A 21 10.47 -12.76 12.41
CA LEU A 21 11.68 -12.87 11.59
C LEU A 21 12.49 -11.57 11.62
N GLN A 22 11.86 -10.45 11.30
CA GLN A 22 12.56 -9.16 11.17
C GLN A 22 11.63 -8.00 11.53
N THR A 23 12.22 -6.94 12.10
CA THR A 23 11.55 -5.67 12.36
C THR A 23 12.13 -4.61 11.42
N LEU A 24 11.28 -4.00 10.59
CA LEU A 24 11.66 -2.93 9.67
C LEU A 24 11.35 -1.58 10.34
N GLU A 25 12.38 -0.79 10.53
CA GLU A 25 12.31 0.47 11.27
C GLU A 25 12.58 1.68 10.37
N GLY A 26 12.33 2.89 10.91
CA GLY A 26 12.66 4.13 10.22
C GLY A 26 11.46 5.03 9.93
N TYR A 27 10.24 4.62 10.30
CA TYR A 27 9.05 5.44 10.18
C TYR A 27 8.96 6.46 11.31
N SER A 28 8.53 7.68 11.00
CA SER A 28 8.29 8.71 12.02
C SER A 28 6.87 8.66 12.59
N ARG A 29 5.95 7.91 11.93
CA ARG A 29 4.54 7.73 12.33
C ARG A 29 4.05 6.32 12.02
N TRP A 30 2.80 6.04 12.35
CA TRP A 30 2.13 4.74 12.18
C TRP A 30 2.25 4.19 10.76
N VAL A 31 2.39 2.89 10.65
CA VAL A 31 2.35 2.15 9.38
C VAL A 31 0.96 1.55 9.20
N TYR A 32 0.26 2.00 8.18
CA TYR A 32 -1.13 1.61 7.93
C TYR A 32 -1.27 0.37 7.04
N SER A 33 -0.34 0.17 6.13
CA SER A 33 -0.47 -0.87 5.12
C SER A 33 0.88 -1.46 4.77
N VAL A 34 0.89 -2.77 4.55
CA VAL A 34 2.06 -3.53 4.14
C VAL A 34 1.64 -4.65 3.19
N ALA A 35 2.44 -4.89 2.16
CA ALA A 35 2.22 -5.98 1.21
C ALA A 35 3.54 -6.60 0.77
N PHE A 36 3.53 -7.92 0.49
CA PHE A 36 4.63 -8.61 -0.18
C PHE A 36 4.49 -8.51 -1.69
N SER A 37 5.62 -8.45 -2.39
CA SER A 37 5.66 -8.68 -3.83
C SER A 37 5.19 -10.10 -4.17
N PRO A 38 4.65 -10.31 -5.39
CA PRO A 38 4.18 -11.64 -5.80
C PRO A 38 5.24 -12.75 -5.73
N ASP A 39 6.51 -12.41 -5.89
CA ASP A 39 7.66 -13.33 -5.77
C ASP A 39 8.15 -13.49 -4.32
N GLY A 40 7.56 -12.76 -3.36
CA GLY A 40 7.90 -12.78 -1.95
C GLY A 40 9.24 -12.13 -1.58
N LYS A 41 9.96 -11.52 -2.54
CA LYS A 41 11.31 -10.97 -2.32
C LYS A 41 11.33 -9.56 -1.76
N GLN A 42 10.25 -8.83 -1.92
CA GLN A 42 10.15 -7.44 -1.49
C GLN A 42 8.91 -7.22 -0.62
N VAL A 43 9.00 -6.21 0.22
CA VAL A 43 7.88 -5.70 1.03
C VAL A 43 7.71 -4.23 0.71
N VAL A 44 6.48 -3.80 0.47
CA VAL A 44 6.09 -2.39 0.37
C VAL A 44 5.26 -2.01 1.58
N SER A 45 5.45 -0.80 2.08
CA SER A 45 4.73 -0.27 3.24
C SER A 45 4.30 1.18 3.03
N GLY A 46 3.11 1.52 3.52
CA GLY A 46 2.55 2.87 3.51
C GLY A 46 2.34 3.41 4.92
N SER A 47 2.74 4.65 5.16
CA SER A 47 2.75 5.25 6.49
C SER A 47 2.01 6.58 6.59
N ASN A 48 1.60 6.90 7.81
CA ASN A 48 1.12 8.23 8.21
C ASN A 48 2.21 9.32 8.10
N ASP A 49 3.47 8.93 7.96
CA ASP A 49 4.58 9.88 7.72
C ASP A 49 4.63 10.35 6.25
N LYS A 50 3.64 9.99 5.44
CA LYS A 50 3.49 10.35 4.03
C LYS A 50 4.54 9.72 3.13
N THR A 51 5.14 8.62 3.55
CA THR A 51 6.09 7.87 2.74
C THR A 51 5.55 6.49 2.36
N VAL A 52 6.03 6.01 1.20
CA VAL A 52 6.00 4.60 0.84
C VAL A 52 7.43 4.09 0.89
N ARG A 53 7.65 2.95 1.52
CA ARG A 53 8.97 2.33 1.60
C ARG A 53 8.96 0.94 1.01
N LEU A 54 10.06 0.63 0.36
CA LEU A 54 10.34 -0.67 -0.22
C LEU A 54 11.51 -1.30 0.52
N TRP A 55 11.37 -2.58 0.81
CA TRP A 55 12.31 -3.36 1.62
C TRP A 55 12.63 -4.68 0.95
N ASP A 56 13.84 -5.15 1.13
CA ASP A 56 14.21 -6.54 0.83
C ASP A 56 13.62 -7.46 1.91
N ALA A 57 12.82 -8.44 1.51
CA ALA A 57 12.11 -9.30 2.47
C ALA A 57 13.03 -10.33 3.15
N GLY A 58 14.16 -10.67 2.54
CA GLY A 58 15.12 -11.62 3.10
C GLY A 58 16.08 -10.99 4.11
N THR A 59 16.53 -9.77 3.84
CA THR A 59 17.53 -9.09 4.68
C THR A 59 16.95 -8.01 5.60
N GLY A 60 15.72 -7.52 5.30
CA GLY A 60 15.12 -6.36 5.98
C GLY A 60 15.75 -5.03 5.58
N ALA A 61 16.65 -5.01 4.59
CA ALA A 61 17.31 -3.79 4.15
C ALA A 61 16.35 -2.85 3.42
N PRO A 62 16.42 -1.53 3.68
CA PRO A 62 15.65 -0.56 2.92
C PRO A 62 16.19 -0.45 1.50
N LEU A 63 15.33 -0.64 0.50
CA LEU A 63 15.66 -0.52 -0.92
C LEU A 63 15.35 0.88 -1.45
N GLN A 64 14.17 1.40 -1.14
CA GLN A 64 13.73 2.70 -1.64
C GLN A 64 12.74 3.37 -0.68
N THR A 65 12.78 4.71 -0.64
CA THR A 65 11.78 5.53 0.04
C THR A 65 11.17 6.52 -0.94
N LEU A 66 9.87 6.42 -1.18
CA LEU A 66 9.11 7.33 -2.02
C LEU A 66 8.51 8.42 -1.14
N LYS A 67 8.89 9.66 -1.42
CA LYS A 67 8.42 10.87 -0.74
C LYS A 67 7.61 11.73 -1.71
N GLY A 68 6.84 12.67 -1.18
CA GLY A 68 6.08 13.62 -2.00
C GLY A 68 4.56 13.43 -1.94
N HIS A 69 4.07 12.47 -1.17
CA HIS A 69 2.64 12.35 -0.89
C HIS A 69 2.19 13.50 0.01
N SER A 70 1.07 14.14 -0.36
CA SER A 70 0.51 15.29 0.40
C SER A 70 -0.14 14.86 1.73
N ALA A 71 -0.56 13.60 1.84
CA ALA A 71 -1.18 13.04 3.03
C ALA A 71 -0.69 11.61 3.34
N SER A 72 -1.22 11.04 4.42
CA SER A 72 -0.94 9.68 4.86
C SER A 72 -1.18 8.66 3.76
N VAL A 73 -0.29 7.69 3.62
CA VAL A 73 -0.46 6.56 2.70
C VAL A 73 -1.14 5.43 3.45
N ARG A 74 -2.42 5.23 3.16
CA ARG A 74 -3.28 4.28 3.90
C ARG A 74 -3.34 2.89 3.28
N SER A 75 -3.00 2.76 2.01
CA SER A 75 -3.01 1.45 1.33
C SER A 75 -1.92 1.37 0.27
N VAL A 76 -1.25 0.24 0.22
CA VAL A 76 -0.22 -0.09 -0.77
C VAL A 76 -0.41 -1.51 -1.27
N ALA A 77 -0.09 -1.75 -2.54
CA ALA A 77 -0.08 -3.09 -3.11
C ALA A 77 0.93 -3.18 -4.26
N PHE A 78 1.40 -4.41 -4.52
CA PHE A 78 2.11 -4.70 -5.76
C PHE A 78 1.11 -5.03 -6.87
N LEU A 79 1.34 -4.48 -8.05
CA LEU A 79 0.67 -4.96 -9.25
C LEU A 79 1.32 -6.25 -9.75
N GLN A 80 0.53 -7.07 -10.44
CA GLN A 80 1.02 -8.28 -11.09
C GLN A 80 2.13 -7.89 -12.09
N GLY A 81 3.36 -8.37 -11.86
CA GLY A 81 4.57 -7.98 -12.59
C GLY A 81 5.71 -7.50 -11.69
N GLY A 82 5.49 -7.34 -10.38
CA GLY A 82 6.54 -7.17 -9.37
C GLY A 82 7.35 -5.86 -9.39
N LYS A 83 7.00 -4.89 -10.24
CA LYS A 83 7.71 -3.59 -10.28
C LYS A 83 6.96 -2.55 -9.44
N VAL A 84 7.64 -2.02 -8.43
CA VAL A 84 7.11 -0.97 -7.53
C VAL A 84 6.80 0.34 -8.26
N GLU A 85 7.46 0.61 -9.36
CA GLU A 85 7.21 1.80 -10.19
C GLU A 85 5.77 1.89 -10.73
N ARG A 86 5.03 0.78 -10.68
CA ARG A 86 3.62 0.68 -11.10
C ARG A 86 2.68 0.28 -9.97
N GLY A 87 3.08 0.44 -8.71
CA GLY A 87 2.21 0.21 -7.56
C GLY A 87 1.06 1.21 -7.54
N LEU A 88 -0.15 0.73 -7.30
CA LEU A 88 -1.29 1.58 -6.96
C LEU A 88 -1.23 1.92 -5.48
N PHE A 89 -1.43 3.18 -5.17
CA PHE A 89 -1.49 3.68 -3.80
C PHE A 89 -2.78 4.47 -3.60
N VAL A 90 -3.34 4.40 -2.41
CA VAL A 90 -4.38 5.34 -1.99
C VAL A 90 -3.74 6.35 -1.05
N SER A 91 -3.63 7.58 -1.50
CA SER A 91 -3.07 8.68 -0.72
C SER A 91 -4.00 9.87 -0.74
N ASN A 92 -4.40 10.33 0.44
CA ASN A 92 -5.40 11.37 0.60
C ASN A 92 -6.71 10.95 -0.08
N ASP A 93 -7.20 11.75 -1.01
CA ASP A 93 -8.44 11.51 -1.75
C ASP A 93 -8.19 10.92 -3.14
N TRP A 94 -6.99 10.41 -3.40
CA TRP A 94 -6.58 9.97 -4.72
C TRP A 94 -6.04 8.55 -4.74
N VAL A 95 -6.38 7.84 -5.79
CA VAL A 95 -5.64 6.65 -6.23
C VAL A 95 -4.49 7.13 -7.08
N VAL A 96 -3.29 6.65 -6.77
CA VAL A 96 -2.03 7.10 -7.38
C VAL A 96 -1.29 5.90 -7.95
N GLU A 97 -0.76 6.01 -9.17
CA GLU A 97 0.19 5.07 -9.74
C GLU A 97 1.53 5.77 -9.95
N GLY A 98 2.57 5.31 -9.24
CA GLY A 98 3.86 5.99 -9.24
C GLY A 98 3.74 7.43 -8.72
N LYS A 99 4.02 8.41 -9.58
CA LYS A 99 3.86 9.85 -9.28
C LYS A 99 2.57 10.46 -9.84
N GLY A 100 1.76 9.68 -10.57
CA GLY A 100 0.55 10.14 -11.24
C GLY A 100 -0.72 9.91 -10.42
N LYS A 101 -1.58 10.91 -10.30
CA LYS A 101 -2.95 10.76 -9.78
C LYS A 101 -3.83 10.14 -10.85
N ILE A 102 -4.49 9.02 -10.56
CA ILE A 102 -5.32 8.29 -11.52
C ILE A 102 -6.79 8.56 -11.29
N LEU A 103 -7.26 8.47 -10.03
CA LEU A 103 -8.66 8.58 -9.68
C LEU A 103 -8.82 9.39 -8.41
N TRP A 104 -9.69 10.41 -8.46
CA TRP A 104 -10.13 11.13 -7.28
C TRP A 104 -11.24 10.36 -6.57
N LEU A 105 -11.13 10.22 -5.25
CA LEU A 105 -12.13 9.57 -4.43
C LEU A 105 -13.11 10.62 -3.88
N PRO A 106 -14.42 10.52 -4.18
CA PRO A 106 -15.44 11.40 -3.60
C PRO A 106 -15.44 11.35 -2.07
N PRO A 107 -15.99 12.36 -1.36
CA PRO A 107 -16.00 12.43 0.10
C PRO A 107 -16.53 11.15 0.78
N ASP A 108 -17.57 10.52 0.23
CA ASP A 108 -18.18 9.31 0.78
C ASP A 108 -17.26 8.07 0.74
N TYR A 109 -16.13 8.17 0.05
CA TYR A 109 -15.14 7.09 -0.10
C TYR A 109 -13.84 7.35 0.67
N ARG A 110 -13.73 8.46 1.41
CA ARG A 110 -12.47 8.91 1.99
C ARG A 110 -12.17 8.37 3.38
N GLU A 111 -13.18 8.12 4.20
CA GLU A 111 -13.05 7.70 5.60
C GLU A 111 -13.22 6.22 5.84
N THR A 112 -13.03 5.40 4.82
CA THR A 112 -13.33 3.99 4.83
C THR A 112 -12.07 3.13 4.73
N SER A 113 -12.18 1.86 5.03
CA SER A 113 -11.12 0.89 4.81
C SER A 113 -10.93 0.63 3.33
N THR A 114 -9.70 0.70 2.86
CA THR A 114 -9.37 0.39 1.47
C THR A 114 -8.43 -0.79 1.38
N ALA A 115 -8.67 -1.68 0.43
CA ALA A 115 -7.77 -2.76 0.07
C ALA A 115 -7.49 -2.72 -1.43
N LEU A 116 -6.26 -3.03 -1.79
CA LEU A 116 -5.82 -3.14 -3.18
C LEU A 116 -5.51 -4.61 -3.46
N TRP A 117 -6.16 -5.17 -4.48
CA TRP A 117 -5.93 -6.54 -4.88
C TRP A 117 -6.08 -6.70 -6.39
N ASN A 118 -5.04 -7.22 -7.04
CA ASN A 118 -5.04 -7.58 -8.47
C ASN A 118 -5.65 -6.49 -9.38
N ARG A 119 -5.15 -5.26 -9.26
CA ARG A 119 -5.63 -4.05 -9.97
C ARG A 119 -7.07 -3.64 -9.64
N ASN A 120 -7.64 -4.17 -8.57
CA ASN A 120 -8.91 -3.70 -8.05
C ASN A 120 -8.68 -2.90 -6.77
N ILE A 121 -9.45 -1.83 -6.60
CA ILE A 121 -9.58 -1.12 -5.34
C ILE A 121 -10.89 -1.55 -4.74
N VAL A 122 -10.83 -2.06 -3.53
CA VAL A 122 -12.02 -2.41 -2.74
C VAL A 122 -12.13 -1.39 -1.62
N ILE A 123 -13.26 -0.72 -1.54
CA ILE A 123 -13.55 0.29 -0.54
C ILE A 123 -14.72 -0.19 0.33
N GLY A 124 -14.45 -0.39 1.61
CA GLY A 124 -15.50 -0.64 2.60
C GLY A 124 -16.02 0.68 3.16
N HIS A 125 -17.33 0.88 3.17
CA HIS A 125 -17.99 2.08 3.69
C HIS A 125 -18.45 1.90 5.13
N SER A 126 -18.51 2.97 5.89
CA SER A 126 -19.07 2.95 7.25
C SER A 126 -20.52 2.47 7.31
N SER A 127 -21.25 2.58 6.19
CA SER A 127 -22.61 2.03 6.01
C SER A 127 -22.66 0.52 5.81
N GLY A 128 -21.52 -0.19 5.78
CA GLY A 128 -21.43 -1.61 5.48
C GLY A 128 -21.46 -1.96 3.98
N ARG A 129 -21.56 -0.97 3.09
CA ARG A 129 -21.46 -1.19 1.64
C ARG A 129 -20.01 -1.42 1.23
N ILE A 130 -19.81 -2.10 0.11
CA ILE A 130 -18.51 -2.33 -0.52
C ILE A 130 -18.56 -1.83 -1.95
N SER A 131 -17.59 -1.02 -2.35
CA SER A 131 -17.38 -0.60 -3.73
C SER A 131 -16.09 -1.22 -4.28
N VAL A 132 -16.14 -1.71 -5.52
CA VAL A 132 -14.99 -2.33 -6.19
C VAL A 132 -14.74 -1.60 -7.51
N PHE A 133 -13.53 -1.09 -7.69
CA PHE A 133 -13.08 -0.43 -8.90
C PHE A 133 -11.96 -1.25 -9.54
N GLY A 134 -12.19 -1.75 -10.76
CA GLY A 134 -11.21 -2.50 -11.54
C GLY A 134 -10.52 -1.63 -12.59
N PHE A 135 -9.20 -1.76 -12.71
CA PHE A 135 -8.40 -1.06 -13.72
C PHE A 135 -8.00 -2.01 -14.84
N LYS A 136 -8.42 -1.70 -16.09
CA LYS A 136 -8.04 -2.49 -17.28
C LYS A 136 -6.62 -2.12 -17.72
N GLU A 137 -5.87 -3.09 -18.24
CA GLU A 137 -4.45 -2.94 -18.64
C GLU A 137 -4.16 -1.82 -19.64
N LYS A 138 -5.16 -1.40 -20.42
CA LYS A 138 -4.99 -0.42 -21.52
C LYS A 138 -5.47 1.00 -21.18
N SER A 139 -6.06 1.24 -20.04
CA SER A 139 -6.52 2.59 -19.67
C SER A 139 -5.45 3.33 -18.90
N LYS A 140 -4.70 4.20 -19.57
CA LYS A 140 -3.80 5.15 -18.90
C LYS A 140 -4.56 6.22 -18.11
N TYR A 141 -5.85 6.40 -18.38
CA TYR A 141 -6.71 7.39 -17.73
C TYR A 141 -8.16 6.89 -17.74
N ILE A 142 -8.87 7.04 -16.64
CA ILE A 142 -10.32 6.97 -16.60
C ILE A 142 -10.80 8.39 -16.92
N GLN A 143 -11.32 8.59 -18.12
CA GLN A 143 -12.13 9.77 -18.41
C GLN A 143 -13.51 9.52 -17.82
N GLN A 144 -13.96 10.45 -16.99
CA GLN A 144 -15.37 10.55 -16.61
C GLN A 144 -16.18 11.06 -17.79
#